data_2a488ba9adf23574bc646df801e42fd5
#
_entry.id   2a488ba9adf23574bc646df801e42fd5
#
_cell.length_a   1.000
_cell.length_b   1.000
_cell.length_c   1.000
_cell.angle_alpha   90.00
_cell.angle_beta   90.00
_cell.angle_gamma   90.00
#
_symmetry.space_group_name_H-M   'P 1'
#
loop_
_entity.id
_entity.type
_entity.pdbx_description
1 polymer ?
#
loop_
_entity_poly.entity_id
_entity_poly.type
_entity_poly.pdbx_seq_one_letter_code
_entity_poly.pdbx_strand_id
1 'polypeptide(L)'
;MAKRVTLAVAGSRKTQGIVEHCAGLPTARRVLALTYTQKNQQELQDRLARHAGDHLNIEVLGWFTFLLRHFAKPFLPFMFPGEKVRGFNFEGMPYRMSKGKARFLDKGGAVYRSELGRLAFELITASKGALIRRLEGIYDEILIDEVQDLSAYDWEILDALLSSNIAIWMVGDIRQAVLATNGRSSKNKKYAYADAINWFRTREKKGLVAISESTVTWRCHPQIAAFSDLIFDASWGFPGTVSKNETVTGHDGVFLIRGEHVAAYVSAYSPQSLRHSAASAKQLD
;
A
#
# COMPACT_ATOMS: atom_id res chain seq x y z
N MET A 1 -18.17 -13.68 -1.75
CA MET A 1 -17.58 -13.12 -0.53
C MET A 1 -17.43 -11.61 -0.65
N ALA A 2 -17.41 -10.87 0.46
CA ALA A 2 -17.35 -9.40 0.43
C ALA A 2 -15.99 -8.92 -0.08
N LYS A 3 -16.00 -7.98 -1.03
CA LYS A 3 -14.82 -7.30 -1.55
C LYS A 3 -15.05 -5.80 -1.43
N ARG A 4 -14.21 -5.14 -0.66
CA ARG A 4 -14.39 -3.73 -0.35
C ARG A 4 -13.07 -2.98 -0.30
N VAL A 5 -13.13 -1.69 -0.58
CA VAL A 5 -12.05 -0.74 -0.33
C VAL A 5 -12.58 0.42 0.50
N THR A 6 -11.83 0.82 1.51
CA THR A 6 -12.07 2.03 2.28
C THR A 6 -11.03 3.07 1.90
N LEU A 7 -11.45 4.08 1.17
CA LEU A 7 -10.63 5.24 0.82
C LEU A 7 -10.75 6.25 1.97
N ALA A 8 -9.65 6.45 2.66
CA ALA A 8 -9.68 7.13 3.93
C ALA A 8 -8.60 8.21 4.01
N VAL A 9 -8.96 9.36 4.57
CA VAL A 9 -8.01 10.47 4.74
C VAL A 9 -6.87 10.13 5.70
N ALA A 10 -5.78 10.90 5.64
CA ALA A 10 -4.68 10.81 6.59
C ALA A 10 -5.21 10.94 8.03
N GLY A 11 -4.71 10.07 8.94
CA GLY A 11 -5.12 10.13 10.35
C GLY A 11 -6.53 9.62 10.65
N SER A 12 -7.20 8.93 9.70
CA SER A 12 -8.53 8.33 9.88
C SER A 12 -8.53 7.02 10.66
N ARG A 13 -7.41 6.61 11.24
CA ARG A 13 -7.26 5.35 12.00
C ARG A 13 -7.46 4.08 11.15
N LYS A 14 -7.06 4.10 9.86
CA LYS A 14 -7.15 2.97 8.92
C LYS A 14 -6.60 1.66 9.50
N THR A 15 -5.35 1.69 9.95
CA THR A 15 -4.67 0.52 10.53
C THR A 15 -5.36 0.03 11.80
N GLN A 16 -5.91 0.95 12.62
CA GLN A 16 -6.70 0.60 13.79
C GLN A 16 -7.99 -0.14 13.40
N GLY A 17 -8.65 0.29 12.33
CA GLY A 17 -9.82 -0.41 11.79
C GLY A 17 -9.51 -1.85 11.35
N ILE A 18 -8.33 -2.10 10.76
CA ILE A 18 -7.86 -3.47 10.44
C ILE A 18 -7.72 -4.30 11.74
N VAL A 19 -7.10 -3.73 12.76
CA VAL A 19 -6.89 -4.42 14.05
C VAL A 19 -8.23 -4.76 14.73
N GLU A 20 -9.16 -3.82 14.80
CA GLU A 20 -10.49 -4.02 15.37
C GLU A 20 -11.30 -5.05 14.58
N HIS A 21 -11.21 -5.03 13.25
CA HIS A 21 -11.82 -6.06 12.40
C HIS A 21 -11.26 -7.44 12.72
N CYS A 22 -9.94 -7.58 12.77
CA CYS A 22 -9.29 -8.85 13.11
C CYS A 22 -9.69 -9.37 14.50
N ALA A 23 -9.75 -8.49 15.49
CA ALA A 23 -10.14 -8.84 16.86
C ALA A 23 -11.60 -9.33 16.95
N GLY A 24 -12.47 -8.88 16.04
CA GLY A 24 -13.87 -9.31 15.96
C GLY A 24 -14.12 -10.56 15.13
N LEU A 25 -13.10 -11.11 14.46
CA LEU A 25 -13.27 -12.29 13.63
C LEU A 25 -13.25 -13.61 14.47
N PRO A 26 -13.97 -14.65 14.03
CA PRO A 26 -13.81 -15.98 14.62
C PRO A 26 -12.36 -16.47 14.54
N THR A 27 -11.84 -17.06 15.61
CA THR A 27 -10.44 -17.52 15.68
C THR A 27 -10.07 -18.58 14.63
N ALA A 28 -11.06 -19.30 14.09
CA ALA A 28 -10.87 -20.24 12.98
C ALA A 28 -10.67 -19.55 11.62
N ARG A 29 -10.94 -18.24 11.49
CA ARG A 29 -10.81 -17.49 10.24
C ARG A 29 -9.34 -17.31 9.88
N ARG A 30 -8.93 -17.73 8.69
CA ARG A 30 -7.54 -17.61 8.22
C ARG A 30 -7.37 -16.28 7.50
N VAL A 31 -6.62 -15.38 8.10
CA VAL A 31 -6.49 -13.98 7.66
C VAL A 31 -5.06 -13.67 7.28
N LEU A 32 -4.88 -13.04 6.13
CA LEU A 32 -3.62 -12.45 5.72
C LEU A 32 -3.74 -10.92 5.72
N ALA A 33 -2.93 -10.25 6.52
CA ALA A 33 -2.80 -8.80 6.49
C ALA A 33 -1.52 -8.41 5.74
N LEU A 34 -1.67 -7.57 4.71
CA LEU A 34 -0.58 -7.12 3.85
C LEU A 34 -0.28 -5.65 4.09
N THR A 35 0.99 -5.32 4.21
CA THR A 35 1.50 -3.95 4.29
C THR A 35 2.61 -3.72 3.29
N TYR A 36 3.01 -2.46 3.11
CA TYR A 36 4.06 -2.15 2.14
C TYR A 36 5.45 -2.05 2.78
N THR A 37 5.59 -1.41 3.94
CA THR A 37 6.89 -1.18 4.60
C THR A 37 7.11 -2.12 5.78
N GLN A 38 8.38 -2.41 6.08
CA GLN A 38 8.75 -3.21 7.26
C GLN A 38 8.27 -2.55 8.57
N LYS A 39 8.32 -1.21 8.64
CA LYS A 39 7.84 -0.46 9.80
C LYS A 39 6.34 -0.66 10.00
N ASN A 40 5.54 -0.54 8.94
CA ASN A 40 4.10 -0.75 9.02
C ASN A 40 3.77 -2.21 9.36
N GLN A 41 4.56 -3.16 8.83
CA GLN A 41 4.41 -4.58 9.15
C GLN A 41 4.61 -4.83 10.64
N GLN A 42 5.71 -4.34 11.22
CA GLN A 42 6.00 -4.48 12.65
C GLN A 42 4.92 -3.80 13.51
N GLU A 43 4.54 -2.57 13.17
CA GLU A 43 3.49 -1.84 13.89
C GLU A 43 2.16 -2.58 13.88
N LEU A 44 1.76 -3.14 12.73
CA LEU A 44 0.53 -3.92 12.63
C LEU A 44 0.62 -5.22 13.43
N GLN A 45 1.75 -5.94 13.40
CA GLN A 45 2.00 -7.12 14.21
C GLN A 45 1.87 -6.83 15.70
N ASP A 46 2.51 -5.75 16.19
CA ASP A 46 2.47 -5.34 17.58
C ASP A 46 1.06 -4.97 18.06
N ARG A 47 0.28 -4.31 17.19
CA ARG A 47 -1.12 -3.96 17.48
C ARG A 47 -2.02 -5.19 17.51
N LEU A 48 -1.88 -6.09 16.56
CA LEU A 48 -2.63 -7.34 16.52
C LEU A 48 -2.31 -8.23 17.71
N ALA A 49 -1.05 -8.36 18.10
CA ALA A 49 -0.65 -9.11 19.28
C ALA A 49 -1.31 -8.58 20.57
N ARG A 50 -1.50 -7.26 20.67
CA ARG A 50 -2.15 -6.63 21.84
C ARG A 50 -3.68 -6.73 21.84
N HIS A 51 -4.31 -6.71 20.66
CA HIS A 51 -5.78 -6.59 20.56
C HIS A 51 -6.47 -7.84 20.03
N ALA A 52 -5.73 -8.74 19.36
CA ALA A 52 -6.24 -9.98 18.79
C ALA A 52 -5.30 -11.17 19.08
N GLY A 53 -4.59 -11.13 20.21
CA GLY A 53 -3.55 -12.11 20.56
C GLY A 53 -4.02 -13.57 20.60
N ASP A 54 -5.30 -13.81 20.86
CA ASP A 54 -5.88 -15.14 20.87
C ASP A 54 -6.19 -15.68 19.46
N HIS A 55 -6.06 -14.86 18.44
CA HIS A 55 -6.35 -15.22 17.05
C HIS A 55 -5.08 -15.70 16.32
N LEU A 56 -4.74 -16.98 16.47
CA LEU A 56 -3.50 -17.57 15.94
C LEU A 56 -3.47 -17.71 14.40
N ASN A 57 -4.60 -17.52 13.71
CA ASN A 57 -4.71 -17.67 12.26
C ASN A 57 -4.61 -16.33 11.50
N ILE A 58 -4.01 -15.30 12.09
CA ILE A 58 -3.70 -14.04 11.43
C ILE A 58 -2.21 -14.01 11.08
N GLU A 59 -1.91 -13.91 9.81
CA GLU A 59 -0.55 -13.75 9.29
C GLU A 59 -0.36 -12.30 8.79
N VAL A 60 0.78 -11.67 9.11
CA VAL A 60 1.12 -10.32 8.62
C VAL A 60 2.37 -10.42 7.75
N LEU A 61 2.25 -10.02 6.48
CA LEU A 61 3.35 -10.02 5.52
C LEU A 61 3.51 -8.65 4.84
N GLY A 62 4.75 -8.36 4.45
CA GLY A 62 5.00 -7.31 3.47
C GLY A 62 4.61 -7.75 2.06
N TRP A 63 4.16 -6.82 1.20
CA TRP A 63 3.72 -7.10 -0.18
C TRP A 63 4.73 -7.93 -0.98
N PHE A 64 6.01 -7.56 -0.97
CA PHE A 64 7.05 -8.33 -1.68
C PHE A 64 7.25 -9.74 -1.12
N THR A 65 7.16 -9.89 0.20
CA THR A 65 7.24 -11.22 0.85
C THR A 65 6.06 -12.09 0.44
N PHE A 66 4.87 -11.53 0.37
CA PHE A 66 3.67 -12.20 -0.12
C PHE A 66 3.86 -12.71 -1.55
N LEU A 67 4.29 -11.83 -2.48
CA LEU A 67 4.54 -12.22 -3.87
C LEU A 67 5.65 -13.27 -3.99
N LEU A 68 6.72 -13.13 -3.21
CA LEU A 68 7.83 -14.06 -3.24
C LEU A 68 7.41 -15.44 -2.71
N ARG A 69 6.70 -15.49 -1.57
CA ARG A 69 6.34 -16.70 -0.86
C ARG A 69 5.20 -17.48 -1.52
N HIS A 70 4.20 -16.78 -2.01
CA HIS A 70 2.98 -17.40 -2.50
C HIS A 70 2.92 -17.51 -4.02
N PHE A 71 3.67 -16.69 -4.75
CA PHE A 71 3.70 -16.69 -6.21
C PHE A 71 5.03 -17.24 -6.74
N ALA A 72 6.13 -16.50 -6.53
CA ALA A 72 7.39 -16.83 -7.18
C ALA A 72 7.96 -18.18 -6.74
N LYS A 73 8.13 -18.41 -5.42
CA LYS A 73 8.75 -19.65 -4.93
C LYS A 73 8.01 -20.91 -5.36
N PRO A 74 6.68 -21.05 -5.17
CA PRO A 74 5.99 -22.29 -5.50
C PRO A 74 5.65 -22.43 -6.98
N PHE A 75 5.52 -21.34 -7.76
CA PHE A 75 5.01 -21.39 -9.13
C PHE A 75 6.05 -21.08 -10.20
N LEU A 76 7.28 -20.70 -9.85
CA LEU A 76 8.35 -20.48 -10.83
C LEU A 76 8.52 -21.65 -11.83
N PRO A 77 8.44 -22.93 -11.42
CA PRO A 77 8.56 -24.06 -12.33
C PRO A 77 7.49 -24.14 -13.42
N PHE A 78 6.35 -23.47 -13.26
CA PHE A 78 5.32 -23.39 -14.31
C PHE A 78 5.76 -22.59 -15.52
N MET A 79 6.69 -21.63 -15.33
CA MET A 79 7.27 -20.85 -16.43
C MET A 79 8.67 -21.34 -16.80
N PHE A 80 9.45 -21.81 -15.82
CA PHE A 80 10.83 -22.21 -15.98
C PHE A 80 11.05 -23.57 -15.28
N PRO A 81 10.73 -24.69 -15.96
CA PRO A 81 10.87 -26.02 -15.39
C PRO A 81 12.27 -26.30 -14.84
N GLY A 82 12.34 -26.87 -13.64
CA GLY A 82 13.60 -27.14 -12.94
C GLY A 82 14.20 -25.96 -12.18
N GLU A 83 13.73 -24.74 -12.40
CA GLU A 83 14.24 -23.55 -11.72
C GLU A 83 13.58 -23.34 -10.35
N LYS A 84 14.36 -22.78 -9.43
CA LYS A 84 13.91 -22.43 -8.08
C LYS A 84 14.35 -21.01 -7.73
N VAL A 85 13.52 -20.31 -6.98
CA VAL A 85 13.89 -19.02 -6.38
C VAL A 85 14.86 -19.27 -5.23
N ARG A 86 16.08 -18.76 -5.36
CA ARG A 86 17.16 -18.93 -4.37
C ARG A 86 17.34 -17.73 -3.46
N GLY A 87 16.79 -16.56 -3.84
CA GLY A 87 16.92 -15.34 -3.06
C GLY A 87 16.05 -14.20 -3.61
N PHE A 88 16.27 -13.01 -3.05
CA PHE A 88 15.63 -11.78 -3.45
C PHE A 88 16.67 -10.69 -3.67
N ASN A 89 16.77 -10.19 -4.90
CA ASN A 89 17.70 -9.14 -5.27
C ASN A 89 17.01 -7.79 -5.20
N PHE A 90 17.25 -7.07 -4.09
CA PHE A 90 16.55 -5.83 -3.77
C PHE A 90 17.03 -4.64 -4.60
N GLU A 91 18.33 -4.56 -4.87
CA GLU A 91 18.99 -3.42 -5.51
C GLU A 91 19.26 -3.64 -7.00
N GLY A 92 19.53 -4.89 -7.37
CA GLY A 92 19.88 -5.27 -8.73
C GLY A 92 18.74 -5.10 -9.72
N MET A 93 19.13 -4.97 -10.98
CA MET A 93 18.20 -4.86 -12.10
C MET A 93 18.61 -5.80 -13.23
N PRO A 94 17.65 -6.38 -13.95
CA PRO A 94 17.97 -7.09 -15.17
C PRO A 94 18.49 -6.12 -16.24
N TYR A 95 19.35 -6.62 -17.11
CA TYR A 95 19.74 -5.87 -18.30
C TYR A 95 18.48 -5.57 -19.15
N ARG A 96 18.41 -4.36 -19.73
CA ARG A 96 17.20 -3.84 -20.41
C ARG A 96 16.64 -4.80 -21.46
N MET A 97 17.50 -5.50 -22.19
CA MET A 97 17.12 -6.44 -23.25
C MET A 97 16.95 -7.88 -22.76
N SER A 98 17.08 -8.14 -21.47
CA SER A 98 16.91 -9.49 -20.93
C SER A 98 15.50 -10.02 -21.19
N LYS A 99 15.44 -11.29 -21.61
CA LYS A 99 14.19 -12.03 -21.88
C LYS A 99 14.17 -13.34 -21.11
N GLY A 100 13.02 -13.99 -21.06
CA GLY A 100 12.86 -15.27 -20.37
C GLY A 100 13.30 -15.20 -18.92
N LYS A 101 13.97 -16.24 -18.43
CA LYS A 101 14.44 -16.35 -17.06
C LYS A 101 15.35 -15.18 -16.61
N ALA A 102 16.27 -14.76 -17.45
CA ALA A 102 17.20 -13.68 -17.14
C ALA A 102 16.53 -12.31 -16.91
N ARG A 103 15.28 -12.15 -17.31
CA ARG A 103 14.46 -10.99 -16.99
C ARG A 103 14.09 -10.94 -15.51
N PHE A 104 13.83 -12.09 -14.92
CA PHE A 104 13.26 -12.21 -13.57
C PHE A 104 14.28 -12.59 -12.51
N LEU A 105 15.28 -13.40 -12.90
CA LEU A 105 16.28 -13.94 -11.98
C LEU A 105 17.68 -13.47 -12.36
N ASP A 106 18.47 -13.15 -11.35
CA ASP A 106 19.91 -12.94 -11.52
C ASP A 106 20.66 -14.26 -11.69
N LYS A 107 21.99 -14.19 -11.88
CA LYS A 107 22.84 -15.37 -12.07
C LYS A 107 22.82 -16.34 -10.88
N GLY A 108 22.54 -15.85 -9.68
CA GLY A 108 22.42 -16.63 -8.45
C GLY A 108 21.03 -17.25 -8.25
N GLY A 109 20.06 -16.93 -9.11
CA GLY A 109 18.67 -17.38 -8.98
C GLY A 109 17.84 -16.54 -8.01
N ALA A 110 18.30 -15.35 -7.64
CA ALA A 110 17.51 -14.40 -6.85
C ALA A 110 16.58 -13.58 -7.77
N VAL A 111 15.34 -13.37 -7.33
CA VAL A 111 14.35 -12.58 -8.09
C VAL A 111 14.65 -11.09 -7.95
N TYR A 112 14.71 -10.38 -9.07
CA TYR A 112 14.82 -8.92 -9.04
C TYR A 112 13.54 -8.28 -8.48
N ARG A 113 13.69 -7.39 -7.49
CA ARG A 113 12.58 -6.63 -6.90
C ARG A 113 11.74 -5.93 -7.96
N SER A 114 12.38 -5.27 -8.90
CA SER A 114 11.72 -4.51 -9.98
C SER A 114 10.84 -5.35 -10.91
N GLU A 115 11.08 -6.66 -10.97
CA GLU A 115 10.36 -7.58 -11.85
C GLU A 115 9.41 -8.54 -11.11
N LEU A 116 9.41 -8.51 -9.76
CA LEU A 116 8.64 -9.48 -8.97
C LEU A 116 7.12 -9.36 -9.22
N GLY A 117 6.58 -8.14 -9.29
CA GLY A 117 5.14 -7.93 -9.60
C GLY A 117 4.78 -8.46 -11.00
N ARG A 118 5.65 -8.23 -11.99
CA ARG A 118 5.47 -8.79 -13.33
C ARG A 118 5.55 -10.31 -13.33
N LEU A 119 6.55 -10.88 -12.66
CA LEU A 119 6.70 -12.32 -12.52
C LEU A 119 5.45 -12.94 -11.88
N ALA A 120 4.96 -12.36 -10.79
CA ALA A 120 3.76 -12.82 -10.09
C ALA A 120 2.54 -12.82 -11.01
N PHE A 121 2.33 -11.77 -11.79
CA PHE A 121 1.24 -11.70 -12.77
C PHE A 121 1.37 -12.77 -13.86
N GLU A 122 2.57 -12.93 -14.45
CA GLU A 122 2.80 -13.96 -15.48
C GLU A 122 2.60 -15.39 -14.90
N LEU A 123 2.94 -15.62 -13.64
CA LEU A 123 2.71 -16.90 -12.95
C LEU A 123 1.22 -17.19 -12.71
N ILE A 124 0.40 -16.17 -12.44
CA ILE A 124 -1.07 -16.34 -12.37
C ILE A 124 -1.57 -16.94 -13.68
N THR A 125 -1.15 -16.37 -14.79
CA THR A 125 -1.53 -16.84 -16.12
C THR A 125 -0.99 -18.24 -16.42
N ALA A 126 0.30 -18.47 -16.18
CA ALA A 126 0.97 -19.74 -16.46
C ALA A 126 0.40 -20.90 -15.63
N SER A 127 -0.03 -20.64 -14.40
CA SER A 127 -0.58 -21.64 -13.50
C SER A 127 -2.06 -22.03 -13.78
N LYS A 128 -2.70 -21.37 -14.77
CA LYS A 128 -4.09 -21.64 -15.18
C LYS A 128 -5.05 -21.71 -13.97
N GLY A 129 -4.93 -20.77 -13.04
CA GLY A 129 -5.74 -20.65 -11.84
C GLY A 129 -5.27 -21.48 -10.65
N ALA A 130 -4.28 -22.36 -10.77
CA ALA A 130 -3.78 -23.15 -9.64
C ALA A 130 -3.22 -22.29 -8.50
N LEU A 131 -2.56 -21.17 -8.86
CA LEU A 131 -2.03 -20.22 -7.88
C LEU A 131 -3.15 -19.61 -7.03
N ILE A 132 -4.19 -19.11 -7.66
CA ILE A 132 -5.33 -18.49 -6.96
C ILE A 132 -6.07 -19.54 -6.11
N ARG A 133 -6.35 -20.73 -6.65
CA ARG A 133 -6.96 -21.83 -5.87
C ARG A 133 -6.12 -22.22 -4.65
N ARG A 134 -4.79 -22.18 -4.77
CA ARG A 134 -3.91 -22.42 -3.61
C ARG A 134 -4.09 -21.35 -2.53
N LEU A 135 -4.20 -20.06 -2.92
CA LEU A 135 -4.46 -18.98 -1.97
C LEU A 135 -5.82 -19.15 -1.29
N GLU A 136 -6.87 -19.49 -2.05
CA GLU A 136 -8.21 -19.80 -1.52
C GLU A 136 -8.19 -20.96 -0.49
N GLY A 137 -7.31 -21.94 -0.69
CA GLY A 137 -7.10 -23.02 0.27
C GLY A 137 -6.34 -22.62 1.53
N ILE A 138 -5.63 -21.48 1.52
CA ILE A 138 -4.82 -21.01 2.67
C ILE A 138 -5.53 -19.90 3.43
N TYR A 139 -6.18 -18.95 2.75
CA TYR A 139 -6.75 -17.76 3.34
C TYR A 139 -8.24 -17.63 3.03
N ASP A 140 -9.00 -17.28 4.05
CA ASP A 140 -10.42 -16.94 3.93
C ASP A 140 -10.60 -15.44 3.67
N GLU A 141 -9.62 -14.63 4.11
CA GLU A 141 -9.65 -13.18 3.98
C GLU A 141 -8.26 -12.59 3.81
N ILE A 142 -8.14 -11.60 2.93
CA ILE A 142 -6.91 -10.80 2.73
C ILE A 142 -7.25 -9.33 3.00
N LEU A 143 -6.49 -8.72 3.91
CA LEU A 143 -6.55 -7.32 4.26
C LEU A 143 -5.32 -6.63 3.66
N ILE A 144 -5.49 -5.48 3.00
CA ILE A 144 -4.38 -4.75 2.39
C ILE A 144 -4.36 -3.33 2.93
N ASP A 145 -3.34 -3.02 3.71
CA ASP A 145 -3.09 -1.66 4.21
C ASP A 145 -2.23 -0.88 3.22
N GLU A 146 -2.45 0.43 3.14
CA GLU A 146 -1.76 1.37 2.25
C GLU A 146 -1.82 0.95 0.76
N VAL A 147 -3.01 0.58 0.29
CA VAL A 147 -3.23 0.09 -1.08
C VAL A 147 -2.78 1.09 -2.16
N GLN A 148 -2.71 2.39 -1.85
CA GLN A 148 -2.22 3.42 -2.77
C GLN A 148 -0.74 3.29 -3.13
N ASP A 149 0.06 2.54 -2.37
CA ASP A 149 1.48 2.30 -2.65
C ASP A 149 1.69 1.24 -3.74
N LEU A 150 0.64 0.52 -4.12
CA LEU A 150 0.68 -0.49 -5.18
C LEU A 150 0.72 0.18 -6.55
N SER A 151 1.43 -0.45 -7.49
CA SER A 151 1.62 0.11 -8.83
C SER A 151 1.87 -0.95 -9.89
N ALA A 152 1.87 -0.55 -11.15
CA ALA A 152 2.25 -1.39 -12.27
C ALA A 152 1.43 -2.71 -12.35
N TYR A 153 2.11 -3.84 -12.23
CA TYR A 153 1.51 -5.17 -12.28
C TYR A 153 0.73 -5.55 -11.03
N ASP A 154 0.89 -4.83 -9.91
CA ASP A 154 0.16 -5.11 -8.69
C ASP A 154 -1.35 -4.91 -8.89
N TRP A 155 -1.76 -3.97 -9.74
CA TRP A 155 -3.16 -3.78 -10.13
C TRP A 155 -3.75 -5.01 -10.84
N GLU A 156 -2.96 -5.72 -11.64
CA GLU A 156 -3.37 -6.98 -12.29
C GLU A 156 -3.49 -8.13 -11.28
N ILE A 157 -2.60 -8.14 -10.28
CA ILE A 157 -2.65 -9.11 -9.18
C ILE A 157 -3.90 -8.87 -8.34
N LEU A 158 -4.21 -7.60 -8.04
CA LEU A 158 -5.46 -7.25 -7.34
C LEU A 158 -6.69 -7.68 -8.13
N ASP A 159 -6.72 -7.50 -9.45
CA ASP A 159 -7.83 -7.97 -10.29
C ASP A 159 -8.03 -9.49 -10.19
N ALA A 160 -6.93 -10.25 -10.16
CA ALA A 160 -6.99 -11.70 -9.97
C ALA A 160 -7.51 -12.08 -8.57
N LEU A 161 -7.07 -11.36 -7.51
CA LEU A 161 -7.56 -11.55 -6.15
C LEU A 161 -9.05 -11.16 -6.03
N LEU A 162 -9.46 -10.05 -6.65
CA LEU A 162 -10.87 -9.65 -6.68
C LEU A 162 -11.77 -10.66 -7.43
N SER A 163 -11.21 -11.47 -8.32
CA SER A 163 -11.91 -12.52 -9.03
C SER A 163 -11.96 -13.85 -8.28
N SER A 164 -11.25 -13.97 -7.15
CA SER A 164 -11.19 -15.18 -6.31
C SER A 164 -12.38 -15.29 -5.35
N ASN A 165 -12.48 -16.42 -4.64
CA ASN A 165 -13.42 -16.63 -3.53
C ASN A 165 -12.92 -16.11 -2.18
N ILE A 166 -11.78 -15.42 -2.11
CA ILE A 166 -11.24 -14.82 -0.89
C ILE A 166 -11.99 -13.52 -0.60
N ALA A 167 -12.37 -13.27 0.66
CA ALA A 167 -12.83 -11.95 1.07
C ALA A 167 -11.66 -10.96 1.02
N ILE A 168 -11.89 -9.77 0.44
CA ILE A 168 -10.83 -8.76 0.30
C ILE A 168 -11.29 -7.45 0.94
N TRP A 169 -10.47 -6.90 1.81
CA TRP A 169 -10.64 -5.55 2.30
C TRP A 169 -9.34 -4.77 2.11
N MET A 170 -9.41 -3.73 1.33
CA MET A 170 -8.31 -2.80 1.07
C MET A 170 -8.57 -1.49 1.80
N VAL A 171 -7.53 -0.91 2.38
CA VAL A 171 -7.61 0.44 2.96
C VAL A 171 -6.44 1.28 2.45
N GLY A 172 -6.66 2.57 2.26
CA GLY A 172 -5.61 3.47 1.82
C GLY A 172 -6.07 4.92 1.69
N ASP A 173 -5.11 5.83 1.58
CA ASP A 173 -5.35 7.23 1.26
C ASP A 173 -4.78 7.54 -0.12
N ILE A 174 -5.62 7.54 -1.14
CA ILE A 174 -5.22 7.80 -2.52
C ILE A 174 -4.52 9.15 -2.68
N ARG A 175 -4.84 10.13 -1.83
CA ARG A 175 -4.22 11.46 -1.83
C ARG A 175 -2.75 11.42 -1.36
N GLN A 176 -2.36 10.37 -0.62
CA GLN A 176 -0.99 10.14 -0.16
C GLN A 176 -0.18 9.18 -1.04
N ALA A 177 -0.60 8.92 -2.26
CA ALA A 177 0.08 8.04 -3.21
C ALA A 177 1.38 8.67 -3.72
N VAL A 178 2.42 8.71 -2.89
CA VAL A 178 3.75 9.25 -3.23
C VAL A 178 4.80 8.15 -3.44
N LEU A 179 4.54 6.96 -2.89
CA LEU A 179 5.36 5.77 -3.08
C LEU A 179 4.82 4.93 -4.24
N ALA A 180 5.64 4.05 -4.77
CA ALA A 180 5.22 3.09 -5.76
C ALA A 180 6.07 1.83 -5.66
N THR A 181 5.44 0.66 -5.70
CA THR A 181 6.13 -0.64 -5.73
C THR A 181 7.10 -0.74 -6.90
N ASN A 182 6.71 -0.20 -8.06
CA ASN A 182 7.53 -0.12 -9.26
C ASN A 182 7.28 1.15 -10.07
N GLY A 183 7.86 2.27 -9.67
CA GLY A 183 7.74 3.57 -10.36
C GLY A 183 8.36 3.63 -11.76
N ARG A 184 9.13 2.59 -12.17
CA ARG A 184 9.79 2.54 -13.48
C ARG A 184 8.97 1.82 -14.56
N SER A 185 7.99 1.02 -14.17
CA SER A 185 7.14 0.31 -15.11
C SER A 185 6.20 1.27 -15.84
N SER A 186 6.04 1.09 -17.14
CA SER A 186 5.02 1.79 -17.91
C SER A 186 3.62 1.17 -17.79
N LYS A 187 3.54 -0.04 -17.23
CA LYS A 187 2.27 -0.76 -17.04
C LYS A 187 1.38 0.02 -16.06
N ASN A 188 0.14 0.22 -16.43
CA ASN A 188 -0.86 0.88 -15.58
C ASN A 188 -0.52 2.31 -15.11
N LYS A 189 0.37 3.04 -15.80
CA LYS A 189 0.72 4.43 -15.48
C LYS A 189 -0.49 5.37 -15.35
N LYS A 190 -1.59 5.07 -16.03
CA LYS A 190 -2.85 5.81 -15.94
C LYS A 190 -3.55 5.70 -14.58
N TYR A 191 -3.04 4.87 -13.69
CA TYR A 191 -3.53 4.72 -12.32
C TYR A 191 -2.46 5.13 -11.30
N ALA A 192 -1.49 5.94 -11.72
CA ALA A 192 -0.47 6.47 -10.82
C ALA A 192 -1.04 7.59 -9.95
N TYR A 193 -0.55 7.68 -8.71
CA TYR A 193 -0.93 8.71 -7.75
C TYR A 193 -2.46 8.79 -7.54
N ALA A 194 -3.03 10.00 -7.53
CA ALA A 194 -4.46 10.21 -7.34
C ALA A 194 -5.35 9.54 -8.40
N ASP A 195 -4.82 9.28 -9.59
CA ASP A 195 -5.56 8.57 -10.66
C ASP A 195 -5.87 7.10 -10.31
N ALA A 196 -5.26 6.55 -9.26
CA ALA A 196 -5.62 5.24 -8.71
C ALA A 196 -7.12 5.16 -8.35
N ILE A 197 -7.76 6.28 -8.00
CA ILE A 197 -9.21 6.33 -7.76
C ILE A 197 -10.02 5.79 -8.95
N ASN A 198 -9.55 6.05 -10.18
CA ASN A 198 -10.22 5.61 -11.39
C ASN A 198 -10.17 4.09 -11.57
N TRP A 199 -9.12 3.44 -11.05
CA TRP A 199 -9.04 1.98 -11.02
C TRP A 199 -10.16 1.40 -10.14
N PHE A 200 -10.33 1.92 -8.92
CA PHE A 200 -11.37 1.48 -7.99
C PHE A 200 -12.77 1.75 -8.52
N ARG A 201 -13.05 2.98 -8.99
CA ARG A 201 -14.35 3.35 -9.56
C ARG A 201 -14.75 2.46 -10.76
N THR A 202 -13.77 2.07 -11.57
CA THR A 202 -14.03 1.15 -12.71
C THR A 202 -14.42 -0.25 -12.23
N ARG A 203 -13.82 -0.75 -11.13
CA ARG A 203 -14.15 -2.07 -10.54
C ARG A 203 -15.46 -2.05 -9.78
N GLU A 204 -15.77 -0.95 -9.12
CA GLU A 204 -17.08 -0.73 -8.50
C GLU A 204 -18.21 -0.78 -9.54
N LYS A 205 -18.07 -0.05 -10.64
CA LYS A 205 -19.03 -0.09 -11.76
C LYS A 205 -19.25 -1.51 -12.33
N LYS A 206 -18.25 -2.39 -12.21
CA LYS A 206 -18.33 -3.80 -12.61
C LYS A 206 -18.86 -4.71 -11.49
N GLY A 207 -19.18 -4.18 -10.32
CA GLY A 207 -19.62 -4.97 -9.17
C GLY A 207 -18.51 -5.83 -8.53
N LEU A 208 -17.24 -5.55 -8.81
CA LEU A 208 -16.10 -6.32 -8.30
C LEU A 208 -15.63 -5.87 -6.92
N VAL A 209 -15.90 -4.64 -6.53
CA VAL A 209 -15.52 -4.08 -5.24
C VAL A 209 -16.52 -3.02 -4.84
N ALA A 210 -16.84 -2.93 -3.54
CA ALA A 210 -17.61 -1.82 -2.99
C ALA A 210 -16.63 -0.76 -2.45
N ILE A 211 -16.87 0.50 -2.79
CA ILE A 211 -16.09 1.64 -2.27
C ILE A 211 -16.81 2.23 -1.07
N SER A 212 -16.07 2.46 0.01
CA SER A 212 -16.49 3.29 1.14
C SER A 212 -15.46 4.38 1.38
N GLU A 213 -15.91 5.51 1.91
CA GLU A 213 -15.05 6.66 2.18
C GLU A 213 -15.04 6.98 3.67
N SER A 214 -13.87 7.31 4.20
CA SER A 214 -13.68 7.79 5.56
C SER A 214 -13.01 9.15 5.52
N THR A 215 -13.78 10.19 5.81
CA THR A 215 -13.36 11.60 5.69
C THR A 215 -12.89 12.21 7.00
N VAL A 216 -13.00 11.47 8.11
CA VAL A 216 -12.66 11.99 9.45
C VAL A 216 -11.17 11.79 9.72
N THR A 217 -10.49 12.87 10.09
CA THR A 217 -9.10 12.82 10.59
C THR A 217 -9.05 13.16 12.09
N TRP A 218 -8.14 12.48 12.80
CA TRP A 218 -7.81 12.74 14.20
C TRP A 218 -6.41 13.34 14.36
N ARG A 219 -5.71 13.55 13.22
CA ARG A 219 -4.26 13.87 13.20
C ARG A 219 -3.99 15.35 13.29
N CYS A 220 -4.65 16.16 12.51
CA CYS A 220 -4.29 17.55 12.30
C CYS A 220 -5.46 18.50 12.57
N HIS A 221 -5.11 19.75 12.90
CA HIS A 221 -6.05 20.85 13.09
C HIS A 221 -6.98 21.03 11.87
N PRO A 222 -8.25 21.47 12.05
CA PRO A 222 -9.21 21.65 10.96
C PRO A 222 -8.68 22.51 9.78
N GLN A 223 -7.94 23.58 10.07
CA GLN A 223 -7.35 24.45 9.02
C GLN A 223 -6.29 23.73 8.19
N ILE A 224 -5.50 22.83 8.81
CA ILE A 224 -4.51 22.01 8.09
C ILE A 224 -5.25 21.00 7.21
N ALA A 225 -6.32 20.39 7.70
CA ALA A 225 -7.13 19.46 6.92
C ALA A 225 -7.75 20.16 5.70
N ALA A 226 -8.36 21.31 5.89
CA ALA A 226 -8.95 22.11 4.82
C ALA A 226 -7.91 22.56 3.78
N PHE A 227 -6.72 23.00 4.24
CA PHE A 227 -5.63 23.34 3.33
C PHE A 227 -5.15 22.14 2.51
N SER A 228 -5.05 20.97 3.14
CA SER A 228 -4.68 19.73 2.44
C SER A 228 -5.66 19.37 1.33
N ASP A 229 -6.96 19.60 1.54
CA ASP A 229 -7.98 19.35 0.53
C ASP A 229 -7.87 20.28 -0.69
N LEU A 230 -7.40 21.52 -0.50
CA LEU A 230 -7.19 22.49 -1.59
C LEU A 230 -6.04 22.14 -2.54
N ILE A 231 -5.14 21.20 -2.15
CA ILE A 231 -4.02 20.78 -3.00
C ILE A 231 -4.50 19.94 -4.18
N PHE A 232 -5.64 19.27 -4.05
CA PHE A 232 -6.16 18.35 -5.05
C PHE A 232 -7.16 19.02 -5.99
N ASP A 233 -7.09 18.67 -7.27
CA ASP A 233 -8.07 19.13 -8.26
C ASP A 233 -9.46 18.59 -7.93
N ALA A 234 -10.45 19.48 -7.95
CA ALA A 234 -11.84 19.15 -7.66
C ALA A 234 -12.42 18.07 -8.61
N SER A 235 -11.87 17.94 -9.82
CA SER A 235 -12.29 16.93 -10.82
C SER A 235 -12.08 15.49 -10.35
N TRP A 236 -11.18 15.25 -9.37
CA TRP A 236 -11.03 13.93 -8.77
C TRP A 236 -12.20 13.55 -7.85
N GLY A 237 -12.99 14.54 -7.42
CA GLY A 237 -14.20 14.31 -6.62
C GLY A 237 -13.90 13.69 -5.25
N PHE A 238 -12.81 14.09 -4.61
CA PHE A 238 -12.54 13.69 -3.23
C PHE A 238 -13.45 14.48 -2.28
N PRO A 239 -14.09 13.84 -1.31
CA PRO A 239 -14.88 14.53 -0.30
C PRO A 239 -13.98 15.34 0.62
N GLY A 240 -14.50 16.42 1.20
CA GLY A 240 -13.79 17.25 2.17
C GLY A 240 -13.44 16.49 3.45
N THR A 241 -12.27 16.81 4.03
CA THR A 241 -11.79 16.22 5.27
C THR A 241 -12.39 16.91 6.49
N VAL A 242 -12.96 16.14 7.40
CA VAL A 242 -13.50 16.61 8.67
C VAL A 242 -12.52 16.30 9.79
N SER A 243 -11.94 17.31 10.43
CA SER A 243 -11.06 17.09 11.57
C SER A 243 -11.85 16.94 12.87
N LYS A 244 -11.43 15.96 13.68
CA LYS A 244 -11.83 15.72 15.07
C LYS A 244 -10.68 16.00 16.05
N ASN A 245 -9.62 16.65 15.57
CA ASN A 245 -8.54 17.09 16.44
C ASN A 245 -8.95 18.40 17.13
N GLU A 246 -9.14 18.32 18.44
CA GLU A 246 -9.55 19.44 19.30
C GLU A 246 -8.36 20.10 20.00
N THR A 247 -7.12 19.64 19.74
CA THR A 247 -5.92 20.20 20.36
C THR A 247 -5.69 21.61 19.85
N VAL A 248 -5.60 22.56 20.76
CA VAL A 248 -5.30 23.97 20.48
C VAL A 248 -3.95 24.30 21.08
N THR A 249 -3.02 24.77 20.25
CA THR A 249 -1.65 25.13 20.68
C THR A 249 -1.44 26.64 20.76
N GLY A 250 -2.39 27.45 20.30
CA GLY A 250 -2.25 28.89 20.15
C GLY A 250 -1.50 29.33 18.89
N HIS A 251 -0.97 28.35 18.12
CA HIS A 251 -0.31 28.56 16.85
C HIS A 251 -0.75 27.48 15.84
N ASP A 252 -2.03 27.39 15.62
CA ASP A 252 -2.66 26.33 14.82
C ASP A 252 -2.97 26.85 13.42
N GLY A 253 -2.75 25.97 12.40
CA GLY A 253 -3.10 26.30 11.02
C GLY A 253 -1.93 26.16 10.05
N VAL A 254 -2.03 26.86 8.91
CA VAL A 254 -1.03 26.92 7.85
C VAL A 254 -0.61 28.37 7.66
N PHE A 255 0.69 28.61 7.77
CA PHE A 255 1.25 29.95 7.70
C PHE A 255 2.25 30.06 6.55
N LEU A 256 2.12 31.10 5.73
CA LEU A 256 3.12 31.47 4.75
C LEU A 256 4.05 32.51 5.35
N ILE A 257 5.34 32.17 5.47
CA ILE A 257 6.33 33.01 6.13
C ILE A 257 7.31 33.54 5.07
N ARG A 258 7.57 34.87 5.07
CA ARG A 258 8.60 35.47 4.21
C ARG A 258 9.97 35.04 4.69
N GLY A 259 10.94 34.93 3.76
CA GLY A 259 12.31 34.50 4.06
C GLY A 259 12.98 35.29 5.17
N GLU A 260 12.76 36.62 5.21
CA GLU A 260 13.28 37.53 6.24
C GLU A 260 12.80 37.26 7.67
N HIS A 261 11.65 36.57 7.81
CA HIS A 261 11.05 36.24 9.11
C HIS A 261 11.33 34.79 9.57
N VAL A 262 11.97 33.98 8.72
CA VAL A 262 12.19 32.54 9.04
C VAL A 262 13.02 32.36 10.29
N ALA A 263 14.13 33.12 10.46
CA ALA A 263 14.99 32.98 11.63
C ALA A 263 14.25 33.33 12.94
N ALA A 264 13.47 34.43 12.93
CA ALA A 264 12.67 34.82 14.08
C ALA A 264 11.59 33.79 14.41
N TYR A 265 10.93 33.23 13.38
CA TYR A 265 9.94 32.19 13.55
C TYR A 265 10.54 30.90 14.14
N VAL A 266 11.68 30.43 13.60
CA VAL A 266 12.38 29.26 14.12
C VAL A 266 12.79 29.45 15.57
N SER A 267 13.31 30.63 15.91
CA SER A 267 13.66 30.95 17.30
C SER A 267 12.46 30.94 18.24
N ALA A 268 11.31 31.45 17.81
CA ALA A 268 10.10 31.54 18.63
C ALA A 268 9.37 30.20 18.83
N TYR A 269 9.32 29.37 17.79
CA TYR A 269 8.47 28.17 17.77
C TYR A 269 9.21 26.84 17.70
N SER A 270 10.53 26.83 17.47
CA SER A 270 11.37 25.64 17.34
C SER A 270 10.71 24.53 16.48
N PRO A 271 10.21 24.84 15.26
CA PRO A 271 9.45 23.91 14.46
C PRO A 271 10.32 22.76 13.97
N GLN A 272 9.74 21.57 13.89
CA GLN A 272 10.41 20.47 13.20
C GLN A 272 10.45 20.75 11.69
N SER A 273 11.64 20.90 11.11
CA SER A 273 11.80 21.18 9.70
C SER A 273 11.63 19.91 8.85
N LEU A 274 10.84 20.02 7.78
CA LEU A 274 10.75 19.01 6.71
C LEU A 274 11.42 19.57 5.46
N ARG A 275 12.38 18.84 4.89
CA ARG A 275 13.17 19.27 3.75
C ARG A 275 13.14 18.30 2.60
N HIS A 276 13.17 18.83 1.39
CA HIS A 276 13.11 18.02 0.16
C HIS A 276 14.37 17.16 -0.04
N SER A 277 15.53 17.62 0.39
CA SER A 277 16.81 16.91 0.20
C SER A 277 17.83 17.24 1.29
N ALA A 278 18.85 16.39 1.45
CA ALA A 278 19.96 16.65 2.34
C ALA A 278 20.75 17.93 1.97
N ALA A 279 20.76 18.32 0.70
CA ALA A 279 21.38 19.55 0.25
C ALA A 279 20.62 20.79 0.74
N SER A 280 19.29 20.77 0.76
CA SER A 280 18.47 21.86 1.31
C SER A 280 18.51 21.92 2.84
N ALA A 281 19.00 20.88 3.52
CA ALA A 281 19.20 20.87 4.94
C ALA A 281 20.37 21.79 5.40
N LYS A 282 21.38 21.98 4.55
CA LYS A 282 22.57 22.79 4.83
C LYS A 282 22.39 24.29 4.65
N GLN A 283 21.25 24.77 4.18
CA GLN A 283 20.99 26.17 3.87
C GLN A 283 20.46 27.01 5.06
N LEU A 284 20.24 26.40 6.20
CA LEU A 284 19.71 27.08 7.40
C LEU A 284 20.54 26.81 8.68
N ASP A 285 21.67 26.09 8.56
CA ASP A 285 22.74 26.08 9.54
C ASP A 285 23.72 27.21 9.23
#